data_a41e606e991a882e4539c9f55103340c
#
_entry.id   a41e606e991a882e4539c9f55103340c
#
_cell.length_a   1.000
_cell.length_b   1.000
_cell.length_c   1.000
_cell.angle_alpha   90.00
_cell.angle_beta   90.00
_cell.angle_gamma   90.00
#
_symmetry.space_group_name_H-M   'P 1'
#
loop_
_entity.id
_entity.type
_entity.pdbx_description
1 polymer ?
#
loop_
_entity_poly.entity_id
_entity_poly.type
_entity_poly.pdbx_seq_one_letter_code
_entity_poly.pdbx_strand_id
1 'polypeptide(L)'
;VDEYGLEDRIEILEMGGADYDAAPGSLDLATCIGASWVWDGFQGTINAFKKIVKPGGLIAIGEPYKMQEPSAEYENAEPGMAANLVTHAENIGIAMAAGLTPLYSIASNQDDWDRYEGMQWRAAEIWAAENPDDPDVSELLERMRRDRAVYLRHGRDTLNWAIYLFRAPG
;
A
#
# COMPACT_ATOMS: atom_id res chain seq x y z
N VAL A 1 -11.20 -4.54 18.14
CA VAL A 1 -10.67 -5.69 18.90
C VAL A 1 -11.73 -6.17 19.86
N ASP A 2 -12.26 -5.29 20.71
CA ASP A 2 -13.25 -5.58 21.75
C ASP A 2 -14.56 -6.17 21.16
N GLU A 3 -15.02 -5.65 20.02
CA GLU A 3 -16.23 -6.12 19.33
C GLU A 3 -16.18 -7.62 18.95
N TYR A 4 -14.97 -8.17 18.76
CA TYR A 4 -14.74 -9.53 18.32
C TYR A 4 -14.16 -10.45 19.42
N GLY A 5 -13.99 -9.93 20.65
CA GLY A 5 -13.40 -10.67 21.78
C GLY A 5 -11.96 -11.14 21.50
N LEU A 6 -11.15 -10.25 20.93
CA LEU A 6 -9.78 -10.53 20.51
C LEU A 6 -8.72 -9.80 21.35
N GLU A 7 -9.09 -9.19 22.47
CA GLU A 7 -8.24 -8.38 23.34
C GLU A 7 -7.02 -9.16 23.84
N ASP A 8 -7.22 -10.43 24.18
CA ASP A 8 -6.13 -11.30 24.65
C ASP A 8 -5.20 -11.79 23.52
N ARG A 9 -5.51 -11.47 22.26
CA ARG A 9 -4.80 -11.98 21.07
C ARG A 9 -4.21 -10.89 20.20
N ILE A 10 -4.69 -9.67 20.32
CA ILE A 10 -4.27 -8.53 19.51
C ILE A 10 -3.84 -7.41 20.44
N GLU A 11 -2.59 -7.02 20.34
CA GLU A 11 -2.05 -5.84 21.01
C GLU A 11 -1.99 -4.67 20.02
N ILE A 12 -2.56 -3.54 20.39
CA ILE A 12 -2.47 -2.30 19.61
C ILE A 12 -1.44 -1.40 20.25
N LEU A 13 -0.41 -1.03 19.49
CA LEU A 13 0.66 -0.15 19.94
C LEU A 13 0.48 1.23 19.28
N GLU A 14 0.31 2.27 20.09
CA GLU A 14 0.24 3.67 19.63
C GLU A 14 1.65 4.23 19.44
N MET A 15 2.26 3.91 18.28
CA MET A 15 3.63 4.31 17.95
C MET A 15 3.86 4.35 16.44
N GLY A 16 4.94 4.99 16.01
CA GLY A 16 5.40 4.89 14.63
C GLY A 16 5.83 3.46 14.29
N GLY A 17 5.40 2.95 13.12
CA GLY A 17 5.75 1.58 12.72
C GLY A 17 7.27 1.33 12.64
N ALA A 18 8.05 2.36 12.27
CA ALA A 18 9.51 2.28 12.22
C ALA A 18 10.17 2.23 13.63
N ASP A 19 9.46 2.69 14.66
CA ASP A 19 9.94 2.70 16.04
C ASP A 19 9.65 1.37 16.77
N TYR A 20 8.94 0.46 16.13
CA TYR A 20 8.66 -0.86 16.71
C TYR A 20 9.92 -1.72 16.73
N ASP A 21 10.43 -1.98 17.92
CA ASP A 21 11.65 -2.76 18.17
C ASP A 21 11.31 -4.19 18.59
N ALA A 22 11.01 -5.04 17.62
CA ALA A 22 10.87 -6.47 17.87
C ALA A 22 12.24 -7.13 18.02
N ALA A 23 12.35 -8.09 18.93
CA ALA A 23 13.56 -8.89 19.05
C ALA A 23 13.93 -9.56 17.70
N PRO A 24 15.21 -9.57 17.31
CA PRO A 24 15.63 -10.18 16.06
C PRO A 24 15.16 -11.64 15.94
N GLY A 25 14.57 -11.99 14.80
CA GLY A 25 14.10 -13.34 14.51
C GLY A 25 12.99 -13.84 15.45
N SER A 26 12.17 -12.97 16.01
CA SER A 26 11.11 -13.35 16.96
C SER A 26 9.75 -13.62 16.31
N LEU A 27 9.48 -13.05 15.14
CA LEU A 27 8.17 -13.10 14.50
C LEU A 27 8.07 -14.22 13.46
N ASP A 28 6.94 -14.90 13.42
CA ASP A 28 6.64 -15.90 12.38
C ASP A 28 6.23 -15.25 11.06
N LEU A 29 5.61 -14.06 11.14
CA LEU A 29 5.14 -13.27 10.01
C LEU A 29 5.25 -11.78 10.33
N ALA A 30 5.71 -10.98 9.37
CA ALA A 30 5.58 -9.52 9.37
C ALA A 30 4.80 -9.07 8.13
N THR A 31 3.89 -8.10 8.30
CA THR A 31 3.07 -7.58 7.20
C THR A 31 3.13 -6.06 7.13
N CYS A 32 3.19 -5.52 5.91
CA CYS A 32 3.04 -4.10 5.62
C CYS A 32 2.17 -3.95 4.37
N ILE A 33 0.96 -3.45 4.54
CA ILE A 33 -0.01 -3.30 3.44
C ILE A 33 -0.31 -1.82 3.25
N GLY A 34 0.24 -1.24 2.16
CA GLY A 34 0.02 0.16 1.79
C GLY A 34 0.73 1.19 2.67
N ALA A 35 1.80 0.80 3.35
CA ALA A 35 2.54 1.69 4.24
C ALA A 35 4.07 1.53 4.15
N SER A 36 4.58 1.04 3.02
CA SER A 36 6.02 0.80 2.82
C SER A 36 6.87 2.09 2.94
N TRP A 37 6.26 3.24 2.69
CA TRP A 37 6.88 4.56 2.89
C TRP A 37 7.42 4.79 4.32
N VAL A 38 6.90 4.07 5.31
CA VAL A 38 7.41 4.10 6.70
C VAL A 38 8.87 3.65 6.79
N TRP A 39 9.31 2.79 5.86
CA TRP A 39 10.67 2.24 5.79
C TRP A 39 11.37 2.58 4.45
N ASP A 40 11.11 3.74 3.89
CA ASP A 40 11.68 4.19 2.60
C ASP A 40 11.32 3.24 1.42
N GLY A 41 10.07 2.76 1.39
CA GLY A 41 9.52 1.97 0.29
C GLY A 41 9.73 0.46 0.42
N PHE A 42 9.48 -0.24 -0.67
CA PHE A 42 9.44 -1.71 -0.72
C PHE A 42 10.74 -2.38 -0.25
N GLN A 43 11.90 -1.91 -0.76
CA GLN A 43 13.21 -2.45 -0.38
C GLN A 43 13.53 -2.20 1.11
N GLY A 44 13.22 -1.00 1.61
CA GLY A 44 13.43 -0.65 3.01
C GLY A 44 12.57 -1.50 3.94
N THR A 45 11.30 -1.74 3.58
CA THR A 45 10.40 -2.64 4.30
C THR A 45 10.95 -4.06 4.36
N ILE A 46 11.45 -4.60 3.25
CA ILE A 46 12.11 -5.91 3.22
C ILE A 46 13.29 -5.95 4.20
N ASN A 47 14.15 -4.93 4.17
CA ASN A 47 15.33 -4.86 5.03
C ASN A 47 14.98 -4.78 6.52
N ALA A 48 13.91 -4.05 6.85
CA ALA A 48 13.40 -3.96 8.22
C ALA A 48 12.83 -5.31 8.69
N PHE A 49 11.96 -5.91 7.89
CA PHE A 49 11.25 -7.14 8.28
C PHE A 49 12.16 -8.38 8.35
N LYS A 50 13.17 -8.46 7.50
CA LYS A 50 14.19 -9.53 7.57
C LYS A 50 14.94 -9.58 8.90
N LYS A 51 15.02 -8.48 9.64
CA LYS A 51 15.69 -8.45 10.95
C LYS A 51 14.86 -9.08 12.04
N ILE A 52 13.53 -8.93 11.96
CA ILE A 52 12.60 -9.31 13.02
C ILE A 52 11.88 -10.65 12.78
N VAL A 53 11.80 -11.07 11.51
CA VAL A 53 11.18 -12.35 11.15
C VAL A 53 12.19 -13.50 11.37
N LYS A 54 11.70 -14.64 11.87
CA LYS A 54 12.46 -15.88 12.06
C LYS A 54 13.10 -16.35 10.74
N PRO A 55 14.22 -17.08 10.80
CA PRO A 55 14.69 -17.87 9.67
C PRO A 55 13.56 -18.75 9.12
N GLY A 56 13.29 -18.68 7.80
CA GLY A 56 12.19 -19.38 7.16
C GLY A 56 10.79 -18.82 7.42
N GLY A 57 10.64 -17.75 8.20
CA GLY A 57 9.38 -17.06 8.46
C GLY A 57 8.86 -16.28 7.24
N LEU A 58 7.72 -15.65 7.37
CA LEU A 58 6.98 -15.05 6.26
C LEU A 58 7.02 -13.50 6.29
N ILE A 59 7.04 -12.90 5.12
CA ILE A 59 6.94 -11.45 4.92
C ILE A 59 5.87 -11.20 3.87
N ALA A 60 4.86 -10.39 4.20
CA ALA A 60 3.83 -9.97 3.25
C ALA A 60 3.86 -8.45 3.08
N ILE A 61 3.98 -7.99 1.83
CA ILE A 61 4.02 -6.56 1.50
C ILE A 61 2.99 -6.26 0.42
N GLY A 62 2.10 -5.32 0.70
CA GLY A 62 1.17 -4.74 -0.28
C GLY A 62 1.74 -3.44 -0.82
N GLU A 63 1.93 -3.36 -2.13
CA GLU A 63 2.60 -2.26 -2.80
C GLU A 63 1.95 -1.92 -4.14
N PRO A 64 1.81 -0.65 -4.49
CA PRO A 64 1.49 -0.26 -5.85
C PRO A 64 2.65 -0.61 -6.80
N TYR A 65 2.32 -0.86 -8.05
CA TYR A 65 3.31 -1.07 -9.11
C TYR A 65 2.84 -0.41 -10.40
N LYS A 66 3.77 -0.07 -11.29
CA LYS A 66 3.41 0.45 -12.61
C LYS A 66 3.21 -0.69 -13.60
N MET A 67 2.14 -0.60 -14.39
CA MET A 67 1.86 -1.50 -15.52
C MET A 67 2.54 -1.03 -16.79
N GLN A 68 2.74 0.28 -16.93
CA GLN A 68 3.42 0.95 -18.03
C GLN A 68 4.09 2.24 -17.56
N GLU A 69 4.93 2.83 -18.38
CA GLU A 69 5.50 4.14 -18.09
C GLU A 69 4.40 5.20 -18.07
N PRO A 70 4.39 6.10 -17.07
CA PRO A 70 3.41 7.17 -16.99
C PRO A 70 3.53 8.13 -18.19
N SER A 71 2.39 8.63 -18.67
CA SER A 71 2.39 9.70 -19.67
C SER A 71 2.90 11.02 -19.07
N ALA A 72 3.37 11.94 -19.91
CA ALA A 72 3.77 13.27 -19.46
C ALA A 72 2.61 14.02 -18.81
N GLU A 73 1.37 13.81 -19.28
CA GLU A 73 0.17 14.38 -18.70
C GLU A 73 -0.09 13.84 -17.29
N TYR A 74 0.14 12.54 -17.07
CA TYR A 74 -0.01 11.94 -15.74
C TYR A 74 1.06 12.46 -14.77
N GLU A 75 2.33 12.50 -15.20
CA GLU A 75 3.42 13.05 -14.38
C GLU A 75 3.21 14.53 -14.03
N ASN A 76 2.59 15.32 -14.92
CA ASN A 76 2.23 16.70 -14.62
C ASN A 76 1.06 16.82 -13.64
N ALA A 77 0.10 15.89 -13.68
CA ALA A 77 -1.06 15.89 -12.78
C ALA A 77 -0.74 15.38 -11.39
N GLU A 78 0.11 14.35 -11.28
CA GLU A 78 0.54 13.68 -10.04
C GLU A 78 2.07 13.49 -10.03
N PRO A 79 2.84 14.56 -9.81
CA PRO A 79 4.28 14.52 -9.89
C PRO A 79 4.90 13.48 -8.94
N GLY A 80 5.66 12.55 -9.48
CA GLY A 80 6.38 11.52 -8.72
C GLY A 80 5.52 10.35 -8.25
N MET A 81 4.20 10.35 -8.48
CA MET A 81 3.33 9.24 -8.05
C MET A 81 3.75 7.91 -8.70
N ALA A 82 3.96 7.90 -10.00
CA ALA A 82 4.33 6.71 -10.75
C ALA A 82 5.84 6.58 -11.02
N ALA A 83 6.58 7.69 -11.02
CA ALA A 83 8.00 7.70 -11.39
C ALA A 83 8.88 6.83 -10.49
N ASN A 84 8.53 6.71 -9.20
CA ASN A 84 9.27 5.93 -8.22
C ASN A 84 8.79 4.48 -8.11
N LEU A 85 7.70 4.12 -8.79
CA LEU A 85 7.20 2.76 -8.80
C LEU A 85 7.95 1.93 -9.83
N VAL A 86 8.13 0.66 -9.50
CA VAL A 86 8.66 -0.35 -10.40
C VAL A 86 7.54 -1.27 -10.89
N THR A 87 7.81 -2.12 -11.85
CA THR A 87 6.85 -3.12 -12.33
C THR A 87 6.63 -4.23 -11.31
N HIS A 88 5.55 -4.99 -11.47
CA HIS A 88 5.27 -6.18 -10.65
C HIS A 88 6.44 -7.18 -10.64
N ALA A 89 7.07 -7.42 -11.80
CA ALA A 89 8.20 -8.32 -11.90
C ALA A 89 9.45 -7.79 -11.20
N GLU A 90 9.70 -6.48 -11.25
CA GLU A 90 10.84 -5.85 -10.58
C GLU A 90 10.68 -5.89 -9.06
N ASN A 91 9.46 -5.71 -8.50
CA ASN A 91 9.22 -5.91 -7.07
C ASN A 91 9.61 -7.32 -6.61
N ILE A 92 9.23 -8.35 -7.37
CA ILE A 92 9.65 -9.73 -7.09
C ILE A 92 11.18 -9.86 -7.21
N GLY A 93 11.80 -9.26 -8.23
CA GLY A 93 13.24 -9.26 -8.42
C GLY A 93 14.01 -8.61 -7.27
N ILE A 94 13.51 -7.49 -6.75
CA ILE A 94 14.06 -6.78 -5.57
C ILE A 94 14.04 -7.72 -4.36
N ALA A 95 12.93 -8.40 -4.11
CA ALA A 95 12.82 -9.32 -2.98
C ALA A 95 13.77 -10.52 -3.12
N MET A 96 13.89 -11.09 -4.32
CA MET A 96 14.83 -12.18 -4.61
C MET A 96 16.29 -11.74 -4.44
N ALA A 97 16.64 -10.55 -4.91
CA ALA A 97 17.98 -9.99 -4.71
C ALA A 97 18.31 -9.76 -3.23
N ALA A 98 17.31 -9.49 -2.41
CA ALA A 98 17.44 -9.42 -0.96
C ALA A 98 17.49 -10.80 -0.26
N GLY A 99 17.46 -11.89 -1.02
CA GLY A 99 17.53 -13.28 -0.51
C GLY A 99 16.20 -13.87 -0.08
N LEU A 100 15.07 -13.23 -0.38
CA LEU A 100 13.74 -13.78 -0.12
C LEU A 100 13.34 -14.78 -1.21
N THR A 101 12.55 -15.77 -0.82
CA THR A 101 11.93 -16.70 -1.77
C THR A 101 10.48 -16.27 -2.02
N PRO A 102 10.09 -15.90 -3.27
CA PRO A 102 8.70 -15.63 -3.60
C PRO A 102 7.86 -16.89 -3.44
N LEU A 103 6.75 -16.78 -2.70
CA LEU A 103 5.81 -17.88 -2.51
C LEU A 103 4.54 -17.66 -3.31
N TYR A 104 4.01 -16.44 -3.27
CA TYR A 104 2.75 -16.10 -3.90
C TYR A 104 2.63 -14.58 -4.09
N SER A 105 1.80 -14.17 -5.05
CA SER A 105 1.35 -12.79 -5.17
C SER A 105 -0.10 -12.74 -5.63
N ILE A 106 -0.83 -11.74 -5.13
CA ILE A 106 -2.19 -11.41 -5.56
C ILE A 106 -2.14 -10.00 -6.12
N ALA A 107 -2.34 -9.86 -7.42
CA ALA A 107 -2.55 -8.56 -8.04
C ALA A 107 -4.06 -8.25 -8.08
N SER A 108 -4.43 -7.02 -7.76
CA SER A 108 -5.80 -6.54 -7.89
C SER A 108 -6.22 -6.62 -9.36
N ASN A 109 -7.47 -6.99 -9.59
CA ASN A 109 -8.06 -6.78 -10.90
C ASN A 109 -8.58 -5.33 -11.02
N GLN A 110 -8.98 -4.94 -12.21
CA GLN A 110 -9.42 -3.57 -12.47
C GLN A 110 -10.68 -3.19 -11.65
N ASP A 111 -11.59 -4.14 -11.43
CA ASP A 111 -12.81 -3.91 -10.64
C ASP A 111 -12.49 -3.69 -9.16
N ASP A 112 -11.48 -4.37 -8.61
CA ASP A 112 -11.03 -4.17 -7.23
C ASP A 112 -10.44 -2.77 -7.05
N TRP A 113 -9.63 -2.32 -8.01
CA TRP A 113 -9.01 -1.01 -7.99
C TRP A 113 -10.04 0.11 -8.19
N ASP A 114 -10.94 -0.03 -9.18
CA ASP A 114 -12.05 0.91 -9.41
C ASP A 114 -12.97 1.00 -8.18
N ARG A 115 -13.18 -0.10 -7.46
CA ARG A 115 -13.95 -0.12 -6.21
C ARG A 115 -13.23 0.67 -5.11
N TYR A 116 -11.93 0.44 -4.92
CA TYR A 116 -11.13 1.16 -3.91
C TYR A 116 -11.20 2.68 -4.13
N GLU A 117 -10.95 3.13 -5.34
CA GLU A 117 -11.00 4.54 -5.71
C GLU A 117 -12.43 5.10 -5.62
N GLY A 118 -13.39 4.37 -6.16
CA GLY A 118 -14.81 4.76 -6.18
C GLY A 118 -15.44 4.90 -4.79
N MET A 119 -14.99 4.11 -3.82
CA MET A 119 -15.46 4.23 -2.44
C MET A 119 -15.05 5.56 -1.80
N GLN A 120 -13.84 6.06 -2.09
CA GLN A 120 -13.36 7.34 -1.59
C GLN A 120 -14.18 8.50 -2.17
N TRP A 121 -14.42 8.49 -3.48
CA TRP A 121 -15.23 9.51 -4.15
C TRP A 121 -16.67 9.52 -3.64
N ARG A 122 -17.25 8.34 -3.50
CA ARG A 122 -18.60 8.17 -2.96
C ARG A 122 -18.70 8.69 -1.51
N ALA A 123 -17.73 8.37 -0.67
CA ALA A 123 -17.71 8.81 0.71
C ALA A 123 -17.66 10.36 0.80
N ALA A 124 -16.82 11.00 0.01
CA ALA A 124 -16.71 12.46 -0.02
C ALA A 124 -18.01 13.14 -0.49
N GLU A 125 -18.65 12.65 -1.56
CA GLU A 125 -19.91 13.22 -2.06
C GLU A 125 -21.07 13.02 -1.07
N ILE A 126 -21.15 11.87 -0.37
CA ILE A 126 -22.14 11.61 0.68
C ILE A 126 -21.92 12.54 1.87
N TRP A 127 -20.70 12.58 2.38
CA TRP A 127 -20.36 13.43 3.52
C TRP A 127 -20.66 14.91 3.25
N ALA A 128 -20.30 15.40 2.06
CA ALA A 128 -20.59 16.79 1.65
C ALA A 128 -22.10 17.06 1.58
N ALA A 129 -22.90 16.11 1.12
CA ALA A 129 -24.36 16.26 1.07
C ALA A 129 -25.00 16.27 2.48
N GLU A 130 -24.43 15.56 3.43
CA GLU A 130 -24.86 15.51 4.82
C GLU A 130 -24.35 16.70 5.66
N ASN A 131 -23.32 17.39 5.20
CA ASN A 131 -22.67 18.53 5.89
C ASN A 131 -22.53 19.76 4.99
N PRO A 132 -23.60 20.28 4.37
CA PRO A 132 -23.50 21.30 3.31
C PRO A 132 -22.90 22.64 3.76
N ASP A 133 -22.99 22.94 5.05
CA ASP A 133 -22.49 24.19 5.65
C ASP A 133 -21.07 24.08 6.23
N ASP A 134 -20.45 22.89 6.13
CA ASP A 134 -19.10 22.68 6.64
C ASP A 134 -18.08 23.41 5.73
N PRO A 135 -17.16 24.20 6.30
CA PRO A 135 -16.20 25.00 5.53
C PRO A 135 -15.27 24.17 4.63
N ASP A 136 -15.04 22.90 4.94
CA ASP A 136 -14.10 22.05 4.22
C ASP A 136 -14.75 21.36 2.99
N VAL A 137 -16.07 21.43 2.84
CA VAL A 137 -16.81 20.76 1.76
C VAL A 137 -16.29 21.14 0.38
N SER A 138 -16.09 22.44 0.13
CA SER A 138 -15.69 22.92 -1.20
C SER A 138 -14.31 22.37 -1.61
N GLU A 139 -13.34 22.45 -0.71
CA GLU A 139 -11.97 21.98 -0.94
C GLU A 139 -11.92 20.47 -1.10
N LEU A 140 -12.61 19.73 -0.22
CA LEU A 140 -12.71 18.27 -0.28
C LEU A 140 -13.26 17.81 -1.64
N LEU A 141 -14.39 18.37 -2.08
CA LEU A 141 -15.01 17.98 -3.34
C LEU A 141 -14.16 18.34 -4.56
N GLU A 142 -13.55 19.52 -4.56
CA GLU A 142 -12.64 19.93 -5.63
C GLU A 142 -11.48 18.94 -5.77
N ARG A 143 -10.81 18.61 -4.66
CA ARG A 143 -9.73 17.63 -4.62
C ARG A 143 -10.18 16.25 -5.11
N MET A 144 -11.27 15.71 -4.55
CA MET A 144 -11.77 14.39 -4.91
C MET A 144 -12.20 14.28 -6.36
N ARG A 145 -12.79 15.34 -6.92
CA ARG A 145 -13.19 15.37 -8.35
C ARG A 145 -11.99 15.48 -9.28
N ARG A 146 -10.97 16.23 -8.89
CA ARG A 146 -9.68 16.27 -9.60
C ARG A 146 -9.01 14.90 -9.59
N ASP A 147 -8.85 14.29 -8.42
CA ASP A 147 -8.16 13.00 -8.24
C ASP A 147 -8.88 11.90 -9.02
N ARG A 148 -10.23 11.87 -8.97
CA ARG A 148 -11.06 11.00 -9.82
C ARG A 148 -10.79 11.19 -11.31
N ALA A 149 -10.71 12.44 -11.77
CA ALA A 149 -10.45 12.73 -13.17
C ALA A 149 -9.06 12.27 -13.62
N VAL A 150 -8.05 12.42 -12.78
CA VAL A 150 -6.68 11.94 -13.02
C VAL A 150 -6.64 10.42 -13.04
N TYR A 151 -7.24 9.76 -12.05
CA TYR A 151 -7.32 8.30 -12.02
C TYR A 151 -7.97 7.74 -13.28
N LEU A 152 -9.16 8.20 -13.63
CA LEU A 152 -9.92 7.68 -14.78
C LEU A 152 -9.24 7.91 -16.14
N ARG A 153 -8.43 8.97 -16.26
CA ARG A 153 -7.74 9.31 -17.52
C ARG A 153 -6.38 8.67 -17.65
N HIS A 154 -5.68 8.47 -16.53
CA HIS A 154 -4.26 8.10 -16.52
C HIS A 154 -3.94 6.98 -15.54
N GLY A 155 -4.36 7.11 -14.28
CA GLY A 155 -3.97 6.17 -13.21
C GLY A 155 -4.45 4.75 -13.47
N ARG A 156 -5.68 4.62 -13.95
CA ARG A 156 -6.36 3.33 -14.19
C ARG A 156 -5.59 2.38 -15.12
N ASP A 157 -4.90 2.92 -16.10
CA ASP A 157 -4.13 2.12 -17.07
C ASP A 157 -2.62 2.09 -16.75
N THR A 158 -2.18 2.93 -15.81
CA THR A 158 -0.75 3.10 -15.48
C THR A 158 -0.36 2.35 -14.22
N LEU A 159 -1.22 2.35 -13.21
CA LEU A 159 -0.93 1.78 -11.89
C LEU A 159 -1.81 0.57 -11.59
N ASN A 160 -1.27 -0.30 -10.76
CA ASN A 160 -2.02 -1.37 -10.13
C ASN A 160 -1.45 -1.67 -8.74
N TRP A 161 -2.06 -2.60 -8.05
CA TRP A 161 -1.73 -2.99 -6.68
C TRP A 161 -1.51 -4.48 -6.56
N ALA A 162 -0.52 -4.89 -5.77
CA ALA A 162 -0.34 -6.30 -5.46
C ALA A 162 0.08 -6.53 -4.00
N ILE A 163 -0.32 -7.65 -3.44
CA ILE A 163 0.23 -8.20 -2.21
C ILE A 163 1.19 -9.33 -2.57
N TYR A 164 2.40 -9.24 -2.07
CA TYR A 164 3.49 -10.19 -2.27
C TYR A 164 3.74 -10.98 -0.99
N LEU A 165 3.81 -12.29 -1.07
CA LEU A 165 4.16 -13.17 0.04
C LEU A 165 5.52 -13.81 -0.24
N PHE A 166 6.44 -13.61 0.69
CA PHE A 166 7.80 -14.13 0.62
C PHE A 166 8.13 -15.00 1.84
N ARG A 167 9.13 -15.88 1.66
CA ARG A 167 9.79 -16.57 2.76
C ARG A 167 11.18 -15.97 3.02
N ALA A 168 11.49 -15.67 4.28
CA ALA A 168 12.82 -15.26 4.68
C ALA A 168 13.83 -16.41 4.52
N PRO A 169 15.13 -16.14 4.30
CA PRO A 169 16.15 -17.17 4.26
C PRO A 169 16.21 -17.97 5.57
N GLY A 170 16.56 -19.26 5.45
CA GLY A 170 16.74 -20.17 6.59
C GLY A 170 18.06 -19.96 7.31
#